data_1c03049b5e1732f43aa3d24daff2a673
#
_entry.id   1c03049b5e1732f43aa3d24daff2a673
#
_cell.length_a   1.000
_cell.length_b   1.000
_cell.length_c   1.000
_cell.angle_alpha   90.00
_cell.angle_beta   90.00
_cell.angle_gamma   90.00
#
_symmetry.space_group_name_H-M   'P 1'
#
loop_
_entity.id
_entity.type
_entity.pdbx_description
1 polymer ?
#
loop_
_entity_poly.entity_id
_entity_poly.type
_entity_poly.pdbx_seq_one_letter_code
_entity_poly.pdbx_strand_id
1 'polypeptide(L)'
;MIGFLRNNKTRDREPSFFDSAAADIDRMISEAAEQFLKGDHTPLSEPVKYNVLWLGFTHVTFGDMDFRMNLFDRDYLKAVALNFEKSVECITEHNLDITVDLHFIEDDYPLTLYDGEEWFYLAQETIQSVIDSYIDDGKYDTVFTTIQTEGEENRSRNAFKTGYGAHYAILGLCPADLSTHVPYSTFNLGRPRYGTFPLEDPEEPSLYATAVAVHEWMHQLEYLGTLLGIVYPHTHSYMGPEMYPGYKKYEADKNDYDFFEFYRQVLSGRVPYSEDKLIRYVGIYPKMWALTKRSTLRLGTFTIQDPEGRGYLTGQEGSPSLTLSDAPCRWNIQYSGAGRFILSPSDMPGMRIDLSNASDSEGNTVKLWKDTGYFDAQSWKLACDSNGNYQIQTVFGSGRAIMVPKEGDALLLSGRGRGVRKWIIKPADGK
;
A
#
# COMPACT_ATOMS: atom_id res chain seq x y z
N MET A 1 -26.66 27.72 -48.52
CA MET A 1 -26.13 27.58 -47.16
C MET A 1 -25.56 26.15 -47.06
N ILE A 2 -24.28 25.97 -47.38
CA ILE A 2 -23.60 24.67 -47.48
C ILE A 2 -22.90 24.43 -46.17
N GLY A 3 -23.45 23.50 -45.36
CA GLY A 3 -22.86 23.09 -44.12
C GLY A 3 -21.58 22.29 -44.34
N PHE A 4 -20.45 22.82 -43.93
CA PHE A 4 -19.19 22.07 -43.81
C PHE A 4 -19.30 21.12 -42.62
N LEU A 5 -19.67 19.87 -42.86
CA LEU A 5 -19.41 18.75 -41.98
C LEU A 5 -17.88 18.55 -41.95
N ARG A 6 -17.22 19.07 -40.93
CA ARG A 6 -15.86 18.67 -40.59
C ARG A 6 -15.91 17.20 -40.13
N ASN A 7 -15.56 16.32 -41.04
CA ASN A 7 -15.16 14.95 -40.70
C ASN A 7 -13.88 15.01 -39.86
N ASN A 8 -14.04 15.12 -38.53
CA ASN A 8 -12.96 14.74 -37.63
C ASN A 8 -12.85 13.21 -37.68
N LYS A 9 -12.13 12.69 -38.68
CA LYS A 9 -11.52 11.38 -38.56
C LYS A 9 -10.48 11.51 -37.45
N THR A 10 -10.86 11.18 -36.24
CA THR A 10 -9.89 10.73 -35.24
C THR A 10 -9.15 9.56 -35.91
N ARG A 11 -7.92 9.79 -36.36
CA ARG A 11 -7.03 8.68 -36.72
C ARG A 11 -7.04 7.78 -35.49
N ASP A 12 -7.42 6.51 -35.70
CA ASP A 12 -7.26 5.47 -34.71
C ASP A 12 -5.78 5.44 -34.31
N ARG A 13 -5.47 6.06 -33.19
CA ARG A 13 -4.13 6.11 -32.66
C ARG A 13 -3.96 4.85 -31.81
N GLU A 14 -2.84 4.17 -31.98
CA GLU A 14 -2.47 3.11 -31.04
C GLU A 14 -2.43 3.69 -29.62
N PRO A 15 -3.05 3.00 -28.63
CA PRO A 15 -3.03 3.45 -27.26
C PRO A 15 -1.59 3.53 -26.74
N SER A 16 -1.30 4.53 -25.92
CA SER A 16 0.01 4.61 -25.26
C SER A 16 0.18 3.47 -24.26
N PHE A 17 1.42 3.27 -23.81
CA PHE A 17 1.71 2.29 -22.76
C PHE A 17 0.80 2.49 -21.53
N PHE A 18 0.66 3.73 -21.06
CA PHE A 18 -0.18 4.04 -19.89
C PHE A 18 -1.67 3.86 -20.18
N ASP A 19 -2.14 4.17 -21.39
CA ASP A 19 -3.54 3.93 -21.78
C ASP A 19 -3.86 2.43 -21.80
N SER A 20 -2.95 1.60 -22.33
CA SER A 20 -3.13 0.14 -22.39
C SER A 20 -3.10 -0.48 -21.01
N ALA A 21 -2.12 -0.12 -20.19
CA ALA A 21 -2.01 -0.63 -18.82
C ALA A 21 -3.20 -0.20 -17.95
N ALA A 22 -3.66 1.05 -18.06
CA ALA A 22 -4.84 1.53 -17.38
C ALA A 22 -6.09 0.74 -17.80
N ALA A 23 -6.29 0.48 -19.08
CA ALA A 23 -7.45 -0.27 -19.59
C ALA A 23 -7.47 -1.72 -19.06
N ASP A 24 -6.31 -2.38 -18.97
CA ASP A 24 -6.22 -3.73 -18.42
C ASP A 24 -6.57 -3.77 -16.92
N ILE A 25 -6.05 -2.81 -16.14
CA ILE A 25 -6.37 -2.71 -14.72
C ILE A 25 -7.83 -2.31 -14.50
N ASP A 26 -8.37 -1.36 -15.28
CA ASP A 26 -9.79 -0.98 -15.21
C ASP A 26 -10.72 -2.15 -15.53
N ARG A 27 -10.33 -3.03 -16.44
CA ARG A 27 -11.06 -4.27 -16.71
C ARG A 27 -11.05 -5.18 -15.48
N MET A 28 -9.92 -5.38 -14.83
CA MET A 28 -9.83 -6.18 -13.60
C MET A 28 -10.67 -5.57 -12.47
N ILE A 29 -10.62 -4.25 -12.28
CA ILE A 29 -11.44 -3.51 -11.32
C ILE A 29 -12.93 -3.73 -11.61
N SER A 30 -13.33 -3.59 -12.86
CA SER A 30 -14.74 -3.77 -13.28
C SER A 30 -15.22 -5.19 -13.04
N GLU A 31 -14.43 -6.19 -13.36
CA GLU A 31 -14.77 -7.60 -13.14
C GLU A 31 -14.88 -7.94 -11.65
N ALA A 32 -13.99 -7.39 -10.82
CA ALA A 32 -14.04 -7.57 -9.37
C ALA A 32 -15.26 -6.87 -8.74
N ALA A 33 -15.56 -5.65 -9.18
CA ALA A 33 -16.74 -4.91 -8.75
C ALA A 33 -18.05 -5.62 -9.19
N GLU A 34 -18.09 -6.17 -10.38
CA GLU A 34 -19.24 -6.94 -10.87
C GLU A 34 -19.47 -8.22 -10.04
N GLN A 35 -18.39 -8.95 -9.72
CA GLN A 35 -18.46 -10.13 -8.87
C GLN A 35 -19.00 -9.77 -7.48
N PHE A 36 -18.50 -8.69 -6.88
CA PHE A 36 -18.98 -8.15 -5.60
C PHE A 36 -20.48 -7.80 -5.64
N LEU A 37 -20.93 -7.05 -6.65
CA LEU A 37 -22.34 -6.64 -6.78
C LEU A 37 -23.28 -7.81 -6.98
N LYS A 38 -22.81 -8.89 -7.59
CA LYS A 38 -23.59 -10.13 -7.76
C LYS A 38 -23.58 -11.03 -6.53
N GLY A 39 -22.71 -10.77 -5.56
CA GLY A 39 -22.47 -11.67 -4.43
C GLY A 39 -21.93 -13.04 -4.90
N ASP A 40 -21.11 -13.03 -5.95
CA ASP A 40 -20.58 -14.25 -6.56
C ASP A 40 -19.24 -14.61 -5.91
N HIS A 41 -19.23 -15.69 -5.14
CA HIS A 41 -18.04 -16.22 -4.46
C HIS A 41 -17.39 -17.40 -5.24
N THR A 42 -17.63 -17.50 -6.56
CA THR A 42 -16.99 -18.53 -7.37
C THR A 42 -15.47 -18.38 -7.27
N PRO A 43 -14.75 -19.40 -6.77
CA PRO A 43 -13.31 -19.36 -6.62
C PRO A 43 -12.60 -19.12 -7.96
N LEU A 44 -11.38 -18.61 -7.90
CA LEU A 44 -10.52 -18.49 -9.06
C LEU A 44 -10.16 -19.88 -9.60
N SER A 45 -10.03 -20.00 -10.91
CA SER A 45 -9.54 -21.25 -11.55
C SER A 45 -8.08 -21.56 -11.19
N GLU A 46 -7.31 -20.52 -10.92
CA GLU A 46 -5.93 -20.61 -10.44
C GLU A 46 -5.74 -19.57 -9.31
N PRO A 47 -5.11 -19.94 -8.20
CA PRO A 47 -4.86 -19.01 -7.11
C PRO A 47 -3.90 -17.90 -7.53
N VAL A 48 -4.07 -16.74 -6.94
CA VAL A 48 -3.14 -15.62 -7.10
C VAL A 48 -1.89 -15.90 -6.26
N LYS A 49 -0.72 -15.93 -6.89
CA LYS A 49 0.56 -16.05 -6.19
C LYS A 49 0.85 -14.77 -5.42
N TYR A 50 1.11 -14.91 -4.13
CA TYR A 50 1.32 -13.80 -3.22
C TYR A 50 2.58 -14.02 -2.39
N ASN A 51 3.55 -13.14 -2.53
CA ASN A 51 4.85 -13.29 -1.90
C ASN A 51 4.99 -12.31 -0.71
N VAL A 52 5.35 -12.84 0.42
CA VAL A 52 5.56 -12.11 1.67
C VAL A 52 7.03 -12.10 2.02
N LEU A 53 7.63 -10.93 2.19
CA LEU A 53 8.91 -10.79 2.84
C LEU A 53 8.68 -10.62 4.35
N TRP A 54 9.32 -11.47 5.16
CA TRP A 54 9.23 -11.36 6.61
C TRP A 54 10.61 -11.17 7.23
N LEU A 55 10.83 -10.04 7.89
CA LEU A 55 12.09 -9.67 8.52
C LEU A 55 11.95 -9.75 10.05
N GLY A 56 12.59 -10.71 10.67
CA GLY A 56 12.69 -10.83 12.13
C GLY A 56 13.92 -10.09 12.65
N PHE A 57 13.74 -8.95 13.29
CA PHE A 57 14.83 -8.17 13.91
C PHE A 57 15.21 -8.81 15.24
N THR A 58 16.38 -9.43 15.29
CA THR A 58 16.79 -10.26 16.43
C THR A 58 17.35 -9.45 17.59
N HIS A 59 17.74 -8.20 17.35
CA HIS A 59 18.28 -7.29 18.34
C HIS A 59 17.70 -5.89 18.13
N VAL A 60 17.02 -5.37 19.15
CA VAL A 60 16.48 -4.01 19.13
C VAL A 60 16.70 -3.34 20.49
N THR A 61 16.89 -2.02 20.48
CA THR A 61 17.23 -1.25 21.68
C THR A 61 16.34 -0.03 21.86
N PHE A 62 16.12 0.39 23.11
CA PHE A 62 15.52 1.69 23.43
C PHE A 62 16.09 2.23 24.73
N GLY A 63 16.83 3.32 24.68
CA GLY A 63 17.56 3.84 25.83
C GLY A 63 18.52 2.79 26.41
N ASP A 64 18.32 2.43 27.68
CA ASP A 64 19.10 1.38 28.36
C ASP A 64 18.51 -0.03 28.18
N MET A 65 17.43 -0.17 27.45
CA MET A 65 16.77 -1.46 27.23
C MET A 65 17.37 -2.15 26.01
N ASP A 66 17.68 -3.42 26.17
CA ASP A 66 18.23 -4.31 25.15
C ASP A 66 17.30 -5.52 25.03
N PHE A 67 16.76 -5.75 23.84
CA PHE A 67 15.82 -6.83 23.56
C PHE A 67 16.40 -7.74 22.49
N ARG A 68 16.45 -9.04 22.79
CA ARG A 68 17.05 -10.03 21.89
C ARG A 68 16.12 -11.22 21.70
N MET A 69 15.95 -11.62 20.45
CA MET A 69 15.34 -12.92 20.12
C MET A 69 16.32 -14.02 20.44
N ASN A 70 15.95 -14.93 21.33
CA ASN A 70 16.68 -16.17 21.56
C ASN A 70 16.30 -17.24 20.51
N LEU A 71 16.86 -18.43 20.62
CA LEU A 71 16.57 -19.53 19.66
C LEU A 71 15.10 -19.96 19.69
N PHE A 72 14.46 -19.92 20.85
CA PHE A 72 13.03 -20.24 20.99
C PHE A 72 12.18 -19.21 20.29
N ASP A 73 12.47 -17.92 20.42
CA ASP A 73 11.74 -16.84 19.75
C ASP A 73 11.86 -16.97 18.22
N ARG A 74 13.04 -17.32 17.72
CA ARG A 74 13.28 -17.54 16.28
C ARG A 74 12.50 -18.73 15.74
N ASP A 75 12.47 -19.84 16.48
CA ASP A 75 11.70 -21.01 16.08
C ASP A 75 10.19 -20.73 16.16
N TYR A 76 9.77 -19.95 17.13
CA TYR A 76 8.38 -19.48 17.23
C TYR A 76 8.02 -18.60 16.03
N LEU A 77 8.86 -17.64 15.63
CA LEU A 77 8.60 -16.80 14.46
C LEU A 77 8.51 -17.63 13.16
N LYS A 78 9.35 -18.67 13.01
CA LYS A 78 9.23 -19.61 11.87
C LYS A 78 7.87 -20.31 11.87
N ALA A 79 7.41 -20.76 13.05
CA ALA A 79 6.10 -21.40 13.17
C ALA A 79 4.96 -20.42 12.86
N VAL A 80 5.05 -19.17 13.33
CA VAL A 80 4.08 -18.11 13.03
C VAL A 80 4.03 -17.82 11.52
N ALA A 81 5.17 -17.70 10.86
CA ALA A 81 5.25 -17.46 9.42
C ALA A 81 4.60 -18.58 8.61
N LEU A 82 4.93 -19.84 8.94
CA LEU A 82 4.33 -21.01 8.30
C LEU A 82 2.81 -21.10 8.56
N ASN A 83 2.39 -20.79 9.79
CA ASN A 83 0.98 -20.80 10.15
C ASN A 83 0.21 -19.66 9.44
N PHE A 84 0.81 -18.49 9.28
CA PHE A 84 0.24 -17.41 8.47
C PHE A 84 0.01 -17.86 7.02
N GLU A 85 1.03 -18.45 6.38
CA GLU A 85 0.93 -18.98 5.02
C GLU A 85 -0.27 -19.94 4.89
N LYS A 86 -0.32 -20.98 5.72
CA LYS A 86 -1.35 -22.02 5.65
C LYS A 86 -2.74 -21.51 6.01
N SER A 87 -2.83 -20.68 7.05
CA SER A 87 -4.12 -20.13 7.49
C SER A 87 -4.72 -19.19 6.45
N VAL A 88 -3.92 -18.30 5.87
CA VAL A 88 -4.42 -17.37 4.86
C VAL A 88 -4.85 -18.10 3.59
N GLU A 89 -4.11 -19.11 3.13
CA GLU A 89 -4.54 -19.95 2.01
C GLU A 89 -5.90 -20.62 2.29
N CYS A 90 -6.08 -21.17 3.50
CA CYS A 90 -7.32 -21.83 3.89
C CYS A 90 -8.49 -20.84 3.97
N ILE A 91 -8.34 -19.74 4.72
CA ILE A 91 -9.44 -18.78 4.94
C ILE A 91 -9.81 -17.99 3.68
N THR A 92 -8.92 -17.90 2.70
CA THR A 92 -9.23 -17.32 1.39
C THR A 92 -9.82 -18.35 0.41
N GLU A 93 -10.20 -19.53 0.91
CA GLU A 93 -10.74 -20.61 0.09
C GLU A 93 -9.81 -20.98 -1.08
N HIS A 94 -8.50 -20.97 -0.83
CA HIS A 94 -7.42 -21.23 -1.80
C HIS A 94 -7.42 -20.28 -3.02
N ASN A 95 -7.96 -19.08 -2.89
CA ASN A 95 -7.83 -18.05 -3.92
C ASN A 95 -6.44 -17.38 -3.91
N LEU A 96 -5.66 -17.58 -2.84
CA LEU A 96 -4.26 -17.21 -2.74
C LEU A 96 -3.37 -18.46 -2.63
N ASP A 97 -2.17 -18.36 -3.23
CA ASP A 97 -1.02 -19.27 -3.07
C ASP A 97 0.08 -18.40 -2.46
N ILE A 98 0.27 -18.53 -1.13
CA ILE A 98 1.17 -17.68 -0.35
C ILE A 98 2.53 -18.34 -0.18
N THR A 99 3.57 -17.53 -0.38
CA THR A 99 4.94 -17.92 -0.05
C THR A 99 5.54 -16.88 0.89
N VAL A 100 6.01 -17.32 2.04
CA VAL A 100 6.71 -16.47 3.03
C VAL A 100 8.21 -16.69 2.94
N ASP A 101 8.94 -15.62 2.64
CA ASP A 101 10.40 -15.56 2.64
C ASP A 101 10.87 -14.91 3.94
N LEU A 102 11.27 -15.72 4.93
CA LEU A 102 11.63 -15.26 6.27
C LEU A 102 13.14 -15.11 6.43
N HIS A 103 13.58 -13.91 6.83
CA HIS A 103 14.98 -13.61 7.15
C HIS A 103 15.12 -13.07 8.56
N PHE A 104 16.24 -13.37 9.20
CA PHE A 104 16.63 -12.80 10.49
C PHE A 104 17.70 -11.73 10.30
N ILE A 105 17.43 -10.55 10.87
CA ILE A 105 18.33 -9.40 10.84
C ILE A 105 19.08 -9.38 12.16
N GLU A 106 20.41 -9.56 12.08
CA GLU A 106 21.26 -9.76 13.26
C GLU A 106 21.84 -8.44 13.83
N ASP A 107 21.80 -7.36 13.04
CA ASP A 107 22.27 -6.05 13.47
C ASP A 107 21.33 -5.43 14.50
N ASP A 108 21.86 -4.47 15.28
CA ASP A 108 21.10 -3.74 16.30
C ASP A 108 20.34 -2.56 15.67
N TYR A 109 19.06 -2.45 16.02
CA TYR A 109 18.20 -1.36 15.55
C TYR A 109 17.50 -0.64 16.70
N PRO A 110 17.52 0.70 16.73
CA PRO A 110 16.82 1.46 17.72
C PRO A 110 15.30 1.42 17.48
N LEU A 111 14.56 1.23 18.57
CA LEU A 111 13.11 1.40 18.58
C LEU A 111 12.75 2.87 18.73
N THR A 112 11.62 3.25 18.17
CA THR A 112 11.00 4.55 18.32
C THR A 112 9.77 4.44 19.20
N LEU A 113 9.56 5.44 20.08
CA LEU A 113 8.35 5.55 20.86
C LEU A 113 7.26 6.22 20.04
N TYR A 114 6.07 5.63 20.04
CA TYR A 114 4.93 6.23 19.36
C TYR A 114 4.39 7.42 20.17
N ASP A 115 4.06 8.48 19.49
CA ASP A 115 3.65 9.82 19.95
C ASP A 115 2.92 9.86 21.31
N GLY A 116 3.67 9.96 22.41
CA GLY A 116 3.14 10.05 23.77
C GLY A 116 2.57 8.77 24.36
N GLU A 117 2.57 7.66 23.61
CA GLU A 117 2.13 6.34 24.03
C GLU A 117 3.32 5.53 24.59
N GLU A 118 3.03 4.52 25.38
CA GLU A 118 4.07 3.59 25.91
C GLU A 118 4.41 2.47 24.91
N TRP A 119 4.26 2.74 23.59
CA TRP A 119 4.39 1.73 22.55
C TRP A 119 5.65 1.95 21.73
N PHE A 120 6.35 0.87 21.44
CA PHE A 120 7.56 0.90 20.65
C PHE A 120 7.31 0.29 19.28
N TYR A 121 7.97 0.84 18.28
CA TYR A 121 7.94 0.31 16.93
C TYR A 121 9.27 0.55 16.21
N LEU A 122 9.47 -0.17 15.12
CA LEU A 122 10.55 0.10 14.18
C LEU A 122 10.11 1.21 13.23
N ALA A 123 10.70 2.38 13.38
CA ALA A 123 10.39 3.51 12.51
C ALA A 123 10.87 3.25 11.07
N GLN A 124 10.12 3.77 10.09
CA GLN A 124 10.47 3.62 8.68
C GLN A 124 11.89 4.09 8.39
N GLU A 125 12.28 5.22 8.91
CA GLU A 125 13.60 5.82 8.73
C GLU A 125 14.74 4.90 9.22
N THR A 126 14.45 4.07 10.20
CA THR A 126 15.41 3.13 10.80
C THR A 126 15.60 1.89 9.93
N ILE A 127 14.53 1.37 9.32
CA ILE A 127 14.54 0.05 8.66
C ILE A 127 14.41 0.10 7.15
N GLN A 128 14.17 1.27 6.54
CA GLN A 128 13.94 1.40 5.10
C GLN A 128 15.09 0.81 4.29
N SER A 129 16.34 1.14 4.64
CA SER A 129 17.51 0.61 3.92
C SER A 129 17.66 -0.91 4.03
N VAL A 130 17.21 -1.49 5.15
CA VAL A 130 17.19 -2.94 5.33
C VAL A 130 16.14 -3.55 4.40
N ILE A 131 14.92 -3.04 4.43
CA ILE A 131 13.85 -3.51 3.56
C ILE A 131 14.28 -3.42 2.10
N ASP A 132 14.83 -2.28 1.67
CA ASP A 132 15.29 -2.04 0.30
C ASP A 132 16.38 -3.03 -0.14
N SER A 133 17.22 -3.52 0.79
CA SER A 133 18.26 -4.50 0.48
C SER A 133 17.72 -5.91 0.18
N TYR A 134 16.50 -6.22 0.61
CA TYR A 134 15.83 -7.51 0.38
C TYR A 134 14.80 -7.45 -0.75
N ILE A 135 14.28 -6.26 -1.06
CA ILE A 135 13.24 -6.12 -2.05
C ILE A 135 13.83 -6.01 -3.45
N ASP A 136 13.59 -7.06 -4.25
CA ASP A 136 13.67 -6.97 -5.70
C ASP A 136 12.35 -6.44 -6.27
N ASP A 137 12.42 -5.60 -7.26
CA ASP A 137 11.26 -4.95 -7.86
C ASP A 137 10.22 -5.96 -8.36
N GLY A 138 9.02 -5.90 -7.79
CA GLY A 138 7.90 -6.79 -8.12
C GLY A 138 7.97 -8.20 -7.53
N LYS A 139 8.98 -8.53 -6.69
CA LYS A 139 9.09 -9.85 -6.08
C LYS A 139 8.10 -10.05 -4.93
N TYR A 140 7.93 -9.04 -4.08
CA TYR A 140 7.08 -9.14 -2.89
C TYR A 140 5.85 -8.27 -2.97
N ASP A 141 4.75 -8.74 -2.39
CA ASP A 141 3.45 -8.07 -2.35
C ASP A 141 3.20 -7.40 -0.99
N THR A 142 3.84 -7.88 0.06
CA THR A 142 3.81 -7.28 1.41
C THR A 142 5.11 -7.57 2.16
N VAL A 143 5.40 -6.74 3.17
CA VAL A 143 6.52 -6.92 4.09
C VAL A 143 6.01 -6.93 5.52
N PHE A 144 6.48 -7.88 6.31
CA PHE A 144 6.35 -7.85 7.76
C PHE A 144 7.71 -7.62 8.40
N THR A 145 7.73 -6.78 9.42
CA THR A 145 8.88 -6.62 10.31
C THR A 145 8.45 -7.00 11.72
N THR A 146 9.20 -7.87 12.36
CA THR A 146 8.84 -8.41 13.66
C THR A 146 9.98 -8.22 14.64
N ILE A 147 9.66 -7.78 15.84
CA ILE A 147 10.55 -7.65 16.99
C ILE A 147 10.08 -8.54 18.12
N GLN A 148 10.95 -8.77 19.10
CA GLN A 148 10.60 -9.42 20.37
C GLN A 148 11.04 -8.56 21.53
N THR A 149 10.08 -7.98 22.26
CA THR A 149 10.34 -7.14 23.42
C THR A 149 9.96 -7.81 24.72
N GLU A 150 9.41 -9.02 24.70
CA GLU A 150 9.12 -9.83 25.86
C GLU A 150 10.27 -10.80 26.15
N GLY A 151 10.80 -10.80 27.38
CA GLY A 151 11.82 -11.73 27.82
C GLY A 151 11.75 -11.92 29.34
N GLU A 152 12.25 -13.07 29.84
CA GLU A 152 12.35 -13.27 31.29
C GLU A 152 13.20 -12.20 31.96
N GLU A 153 14.27 -11.78 31.29
CA GLU A 153 15.16 -10.71 31.74
C GLU A 153 14.46 -9.35 31.74
N ASN A 154 13.53 -9.11 30.83
CA ASN A 154 12.81 -7.85 30.69
C ASN A 154 11.62 -7.73 31.66
N ARG A 155 11.05 -8.85 32.09
CA ARG A 155 9.99 -8.87 33.12
C ARG A 155 10.45 -8.27 34.46
N SER A 156 11.73 -8.42 34.77
CA SER A 156 12.30 -7.93 36.04
C SER A 156 12.56 -6.42 36.04
N ARG A 157 12.62 -5.77 34.91
CA ARG A 157 13.02 -4.36 34.80
C ARG A 157 11.89 -3.35 34.96
N ASN A 158 10.64 -3.78 35.22
CA ASN A 158 9.48 -2.86 35.41
C ASN A 158 9.39 -1.75 34.35
N ALA A 159 10.05 -1.89 33.22
CA ALA A 159 10.09 -0.89 32.17
C ALA A 159 8.70 -0.68 31.53
N PHE A 160 7.88 -1.74 31.61
CA PHE A 160 6.49 -1.72 31.20
C PHE A 160 5.62 -1.85 32.45
N LYS A 161 5.53 -0.79 33.22
CA LYS A 161 4.81 -0.74 34.50
C LYS A 161 3.31 -0.97 34.42
N THR A 162 2.78 -0.97 33.29
CA THR A 162 1.36 -1.12 33.09
C THR A 162 1.12 -2.53 32.60
N GLY A 163 0.64 -3.45 33.20
CA GLY A 163 0.32 -4.83 32.77
C GLY A 163 -0.04 -5.05 31.28
N TYR A 164 0.19 -4.06 30.48
CA TYR A 164 0.14 -3.99 29.02
C TYR A 164 1.49 -4.24 28.39
N GLY A 165 2.45 -4.74 29.18
CA GLY A 165 3.79 -5.01 28.71
C GLY A 165 3.78 -5.50 27.29
N ALA A 166 4.69 -5.06 26.55
CA ALA A 166 5.12 -5.54 25.24
C ALA A 166 4.08 -6.05 24.23
N HIS A 167 2.85 -6.30 24.65
CA HIS A 167 1.75 -6.69 23.76
C HIS A 167 1.44 -5.61 22.72
N TYR A 168 1.92 -4.40 22.91
CA TYR A 168 1.56 -3.22 22.14
C TYR A 168 2.75 -2.52 21.49
N ALA A 169 3.88 -3.19 21.31
CA ALA A 169 4.86 -2.71 20.36
C ALA A 169 4.30 -2.93 18.94
N ILE A 170 3.12 -2.44 18.74
CA ILE A 170 2.34 -2.68 17.57
C ILE A 170 1.96 -1.35 17.07
N LEU A 171 2.34 -1.10 15.95
CA LEU A 171 1.47 -0.35 15.09
C LEU A 171 1.74 -0.92 13.74
N GLY A 172 0.70 -1.48 13.17
CA GLY A 172 0.61 -1.55 11.75
C GLY A 172 0.68 -0.15 11.20
N LEU A 173 1.82 0.49 11.37
CA LEU A 173 2.16 1.58 10.52
C LEU A 173 2.33 0.94 9.17
N CYS A 174 1.32 1.14 8.34
CA CYS A 174 1.38 0.91 6.93
C CYS A 174 1.71 2.25 6.29
N PRO A 175 2.99 2.63 6.19
CA PRO A 175 3.32 3.71 5.29
C PRO A 175 2.88 3.23 3.91
N ALA A 176 2.02 3.98 3.28
CA ALA A 176 1.39 3.56 2.04
C ALA A 176 2.40 3.25 0.95
N ASP A 177 3.60 3.80 1.03
CA ASP A 177 4.62 3.67 0.01
C ASP A 177 6.02 3.58 0.62
N LEU A 178 6.60 2.39 0.56
CA LEU A 178 8.05 2.22 0.64
C LEU A 178 8.69 2.65 -0.69
N SER A 179 10.01 2.83 -0.71
CA SER A 179 10.78 3.14 -1.92
C SER A 179 10.47 2.21 -3.09
N THR A 180 10.11 0.97 -2.77
CA THR A 180 9.74 -0.09 -3.71
C THR A 180 8.23 -0.26 -3.87
N HIS A 181 7.41 0.64 -3.31
CA HIS A 181 5.95 0.56 -3.31
C HIS A 181 5.35 -0.73 -2.71
N VAL A 182 6.10 -1.42 -1.88
CA VAL A 182 5.60 -2.57 -1.13
C VAL A 182 5.20 -2.10 0.27
N PRO A 183 3.94 -2.27 0.68
CA PRO A 183 3.52 -1.91 2.03
C PRO A 183 4.21 -2.81 3.06
N TYR A 184 4.51 -2.27 4.22
CA TYR A 184 5.02 -3.07 5.33
C TYR A 184 4.19 -2.85 6.59
N SER A 185 4.23 -3.83 7.48
CA SER A 185 3.70 -3.72 8.84
C SER A 185 4.76 -4.17 9.84
N THR A 186 4.79 -3.51 10.99
CA THR A 186 5.68 -3.87 12.09
C THR A 186 4.86 -4.30 13.30
N PHE A 187 5.27 -5.38 13.95
CA PHE A 187 4.61 -5.86 15.16
C PHE A 187 5.53 -6.65 16.08
N ASN A 188 5.12 -6.77 17.34
CA ASN A 188 5.82 -7.56 18.33
C ASN A 188 5.38 -9.04 18.25
N LEU A 189 6.36 -9.95 18.28
CA LEU A 189 6.09 -11.38 18.22
C LEU A 189 5.23 -11.86 19.40
N GLY A 190 5.42 -11.27 20.58
CA GLY A 190 4.85 -11.79 21.80
C GLY A 190 5.42 -13.17 22.17
N ARG A 191 4.94 -13.77 23.24
CA ARG A 191 5.32 -15.14 23.60
C ARG A 191 4.07 -16.00 23.78
N PRO A 192 4.10 -17.26 23.29
CA PRO A 192 3.03 -18.18 23.62
C PRO A 192 2.94 -18.33 25.14
N ARG A 193 1.76 -18.16 25.67
CA ARG A 193 1.51 -18.26 27.14
C ARG A 193 1.84 -19.64 27.70
N TYR A 194 1.94 -20.65 26.85
CA TYR A 194 2.13 -22.05 27.24
C TYR A 194 3.18 -22.70 26.30
N GLY A 195 4.34 -22.88 26.71
CA GLY A 195 5.56 -23.56 26.25
C GLY A 195 5.58 -24.53 25.07
N THR A 196 4.50 -24.72 24.34
CA THR A 196 4.43 -25.55 23.14
C THR A 196 3.61 -24.81 22.09
N PHE A 197 4.17 -24.69 20.89
CA PHE A 197 3.43 -24.18 19.73
C PHE A 197 3.31 -25.34 18.70
N PRO A 198 2.24 -26.13 18.78
CA PRO A 198 1.92 -26.98 17.67
C PRO A 198 1.65 -26.11 16.45
N LEU A 199 2.00 -26.61 15.27
CA LEU A 199 1.36 -26.17 14.05
C LEU A 199 -0.14 -26.43 14.27
N GLU A 200 -0.89 -25.37 14.38
CA GLU A 200 -2.30 -25.43 14.68
C GLU A 200 -3.09 -25.72 13.43
N ASP A 201 -4.37 -26.04 13.63
CA ASP A 201 -5.30 -26.16 12.53
C ASP A 201 -5.30 -24.88 11.70
N PRO A 202 -4.97 -24.92 10.40
CA PRO A 202 -5.00 -23.73 9.54
C PRO A 202 -6.35 -23.04 9.50
N GLU A 203 -7.44 -23.76 9.79
CA GLU A 203 -8.79 -23.20 9.83
C GLU A 203 -9.07 -22.41 11.12
N GLU A 204 -8.32 -22.71 12.20
CA GLU A 204 -8.46 -22.04 13.51
C GLU A 204 -7.08 -21.64 14.06
N PRO A 205 -6.39 -20.67 13.48
CA PRO A 205 -5.08 -20.26 13.98
C PRO A 205 -5.23 -19.54 15.32
N SER A 206 -4.86 -20.22 16.40
CA SER A 206 -4.90 -19.67 17.75
C SER A 206 -3.59 -18.99 18.16
N LEU A 207 -2.57 -19.02 17.29
CA LEU A 207 -1.32 -18.32 17.54
C LEU A 207 -1.58 -16.80 17.50
N TYR A 208 -1.44 -16.16 18.63
CA TYR A 208 -1.64 -14.71 18.75
C TYR A 208 -0.87 -13.92 17.70
N ALA A 209 0.41 -14.22 17.51
CA ALA A 209 1.24 -13.52 16.54
C ALA A 209 0.76 -13.73 15.08
N THR A 210 0.19 -14.90 14.73
CA THR A 210 -0.44 -15.13 13.43
C THR A 210 -1.67 -14.24 13.26
N ALA A 211 -2.53 -14.15 14.25
CA ALA A 211 -3.70 -13.31 14.22
C ALA A 211 -3.33 -11.83 14.10
N VAL A 212 -2.27 -11.37 14.78
CA VAL A 212 -1.73 -10.01 14.64
C VAL A 212 -1.19 -9.80 13.22
N ALA A 213 -0.44 -10.74 12.65
CA ALA A 213 0.05 -10.62 11.29
C ALA A 213 -1.09 -10.48 10.28
N VAL A 214 -2.17 -11.26 10.41
CA VAL A 214 -3.37 -11.12 9.58
C VAL A 214 -4.03 -9.76 9.78
N HIS A 215 -4.14 -9.28 11.03
CA HIS A 215 -4.68 -7.95 11.34
C HIS A 215 -3.92 -6.84 10.61
N GLU A 216 -2.59 -6.82 10.76
CA GLU A 216 -1.73 -5.81 10.17
C GLU A 216 -1.73 -5.89 8.63
N TRP A 217 -1.81 -7.10 8.09
CA TRP A 217 -1.97 -7.28 6.65
C TRP A 217 -3.30 -6.73 6.14
N MET A 218 -4.38 -6.89 6.89
CA MET A 218 -5.69 -6.34 6.50
C MET A 218 -5.67 -4.82 6.37
N HIS A 219 -4.93 -4.09 7.22
CA HIS A 219 -4.74 -2.65 7.05
C HIS A 219 -4.11 -2.31 5.69
N GLN A 220 -3.20 -3.14 5.22
CA GLN A 220 -2.60 -2.96 3.90
C GLN A 220 -3.58 -3.18 2.75
N LEU A 221 -4.71 -3.84 2.99
CA LEU A 221 -5.74 -4.15 1.99
C LEU A 221 -6.90 -3.14 1.96
N GLU A 222 -7.00 -2.24 2.94
CA GLU A 222 -8.13 -1.29 3.06
C GLU A 222 -8.30 -0.36 1.85
N TYR A 223 -7.23 -0.10 1.09
CA TYR A 223 -7.31 0.72 -0.12
C TYR A 223 -8.23 0.13 -1.20
N LEU A 224 -8.52 -1.18 -1.16
CA LEU A 224 -9.41 -1.85 -2.13
C LEU A 224 -10.80 -1.20 -2.17
N GLY A 225 -11.32 -0.75 -1.04
CA GLY A 225 -12.59 -0.05 -0.98
C GLY A 225 -12.61 1.18 -1.86
N THR A 226 -11.57 2.00 -1.78
CA THR A 226 -11.43 3.22 -2.60
C THR A 226 -11.15 2.88 -4.06
N LEU A 227 -10.28 1.91 -4.33
CA LEU A 227 -9.91 1.50 -5.68
C LEU A 227 -11.13 0.99 -6.47
N LEU A 228 -11.96 0.17 -5.82
CA LEU A 228 -13.14 -0.46 -6.43
C LEU A 228 -14.40 0.40 -6.35
N GLY A 229 -14.40 1.46 -5.55
CA GLY A 229 -15.59 2.26 -5.26
C GLY A 229 -16.68 1.47 -4.54
N ILE A 230 -16.31 0.54 -3.67
CA ILE A 230 -17.21 -0.34 -2.91
C ILE A 230 -17.12 -0.08 -1.42
N VAL A 231 -18.12 -0.57 -0.70
CA VAL A 231 -18.08 -0.64 0.76
C VAL A 231 -17.11 -1.74 1.18
N TYR A 232 -16.09 -1.37 1.92
CA TYR A 232 -15.08 -2.27 2.46
C TYR A 232 -15.04 -2.12 3.98
N PRO A 233 -15.03 -3.23 4.76
CA PRO A 233 -14.99 -3.14 6.21
C PRO A 233 -13.60 -2.67 6.67
N HIS A 234 -13.58 -1.71 7.59
CA HIS A 234 -12.34 -1.31 8.27
C HIS A 234 -11.86 -2.46 9.17
N THR A 235 -10.55 -2.65 9.26
CA THR A 235 -9.93 -3.74 10.02
C THR A 235 -10.42 -3.80 11.47
N HIS A 236 -10.66 -2.64 12.12
CA HIS A 236 -11.17 -2.56 13.49
C HIS A 236 -12.71 -2.63 13.61
N SER A 237 -13.45 -2.89 12.53
CA SER A 237 -14.92 -2.89 12.57
C SER A 237 -15.52 -3.98 13.47
N TYR A 238 -14.74 -4.97 13.88
CA TYR A 238 -15.14 -5.95 14.88
C TYR A 238 -15.41 -5.33 16.28
N MET A 239 -14.88 -4.13 16.55
CA MET A 239 -15.03 -3.47 17.85
C MET A 239 -16.44 -2.93 18.12
N GLY A 240 -17.25 -2.69 17.08
CA GLY A 240 -18.63 -2.26 17.28
C GLY A 240 -19.37 -1.93 16.00
N PRO A 241 -20.72 -2.02 16.05
CA PRO A 241 -21.58 -1.75 14.88
C PRO A 241 -21.56 -0.29 14.43
N GLU A 242 -21.16 0.65 15.28
CA GLU A 242 -20.95 2.06 14.94
C GLU A 242 -19.79 2.26 13.98
N MET A 243 -18.80 1.38 14.00
CA MET A 243 -17.65 1.39 13.09
C MET A 243 -18.04 0.84 11.71
N TYR A 244 -19.06 0.00 11.66
CA TYR A 244 -19.52 -0.60 10.44
C TYR A 244 -21.04 -0.84 10.44
N PRO A 245 -21.86 0.07 9.87
CA PRO A 245 -23.30 -0.06 9.86
C PRO A 245 -23.76 -1.35 9.16
N GLY A 246 -24.52 -2.17 9.85
CA GLY A 246 -25.00 -3.46 9.36
C GLY A 246 -24.20 -4.67 9.84
N TYR A 247 -23.05 -4.47 10.43
CA TYR A 247 -22.32 -5.53 11.10
C TYR A 247 -23.07 -5.90 12.40
N LYS A 248 -23.54 -7.14 12.48
CA LYS A 248 -23.99 -7.69 13.76
C LYS A 248 -22.73 -7.98 14.53
N LYS A 249 -22.51 -7.25 15.64
CA LYS A 249 -21.40 -7.50 16.53
C LYS A 249 -21.25 -8.99 16.71
N TYR A 250 -20.14 -9.53 16.30
CA TYR A 250 -19.73 -10.85 16.67
C TYR A 250 -19.73 -10.84 18.20
N GLU A 251 -20.55 -11.65 18.85
CA GLU A 251 -20.43 -11.84 20.29
C GLU A 251 -19.14 -12.60 20.53
N ALA A 252 -18.05 -11.86 20.58
CA ALA A 252 -16.76 -12.36 20.97
C ALA A 252 -16.93 -13.02 22.32
N ASP A 253 -16.90 -14.32 22.34
CA ASP A 253 -17.02 -15.12 23.55
C ASP A 253 -15.73 -14.91 24.32
N LYS A 254 -15.71 -13.88 25.18
CA LYS A 254 -14.82 -13.64 26.32
C LYS A 254 -13.30 -13.89 26.19
N ASN A 255 -12.80 -14.35 25.06
CA ASN A 255 -11.38 -14.51 24.78
C ASN A 255 -10.93 -13.40 23.81
N ASP A 256 -9.92 -12.64 24.19
CA ASP A 256 -9.37 -11.49 23.46
C ASP A 256 -8.89 -11.77 22.02
N TYR A 257 -9.12 -12.98 21.48
CA TYR A 257 -8.61 -13.44 20.18
C TYR A 257 -9.71 -13.77 19.15
N ASP A 258 -10.99 -13.63 19.50
CA ASP A 258 -12.11 -13.97 18.62
C ASP A 258 -12.33 -12.99 17.45
N PHE A 259 -11.52 -11.95 17.35
CA PHE A 259 -11.51 -11.08 16.18
C PHE A 259 -11.08 -11.81 14.90
N PHE A 260 -10.46 -12.99 15.03
CA PHE A 260 -9.99 -13.75 13.87
C PHE A 260 -11.15 -14.24 13.00
N GLU A 261 -12.32 -14.59 13.57
CA GLU A 261 -13.50 -14.94 12.79
C GLU A 261 -13.98 -13.75 11.93
N PHE A 262 -13.90 -12.52 12.44
CA PHE A 262 -14.17 -11.34 11.64
C PHE A 262 -13.20 -11.23 10.45
N TYR A 263 -11.90 -11.45 10.68
CA TYR A 263 -10.89 -11.43 9.63
C TYR A 263 -11.15 -12.51 8.58
N ARG A 264 -11.50 -13.71 9.01
CA ARG A 264 -11.90 -14.79 8.11
C ARG A 264 -13.07 -14.36 7.23
N GLN A 265 -14.09 -13.74 7.80
CA GLN A 265 -15.23 -13.23 7.03
C GLN A 265 -14.82 -12.12 6.06
N VAL A 266 -13.94 -11.19 6.45
CA VAL A 266 -13.45 -10.14 5.54
C VAL A 266 -12.69 -10.76 4.38
N LEU A 267 -11.75 -11.66 4.66
CA LEU A 267 -10.87 -12.28 3.65
C LEU A 267 -11.60 -13.25 2.72
N SER A 268 -12.77 -13.75 3.12
CA SER A 268 -13.65 -14.58 2.28
C SER A 268 -14.85 -13.82 1.70
N GLY A 269 -14.94 -12.51 1.91
CA GLY A 269 -16.04 -11.67 1.41
C GLY A 269 -17.39 -11.98 2.06
N ARG A 270 -17.42 -12.45 3.31
CA ARG A 270 -18.63 -12.95 3.98
C ARG A 270 -19.04 -12.14 5.21
N VAL A 271 -18.52 -10.92 5.40
CA VAL A 271 -19.01 -10.05 6.48
C VAL A 271 -20.45 -9.64 6.18
N PRO A 272 -21.43 -9.97 7.05
CA PRO A 272 -22.81 -9.61 6.82
C PRO A 272 -22.99 -8.10 6.73
N TYR A 273 -23.69 -7.64 5.71
CA TYR A 273 -24.12 -6.27 5.55
C TYR A 273 -25.64 -6.14 5.75
N SER A 274 -26.16 -4.92 5.89
CA SER A 274 -27.59 -4.69 6.16
C SER A 274 -28.50 -5.44 5.18
N GLU A 275 -29.51 -6.18 5.72
CA GLU A 275 -30.46 -6.95 4.95
C GLU A 275 -31.34 -6.10 4.01
N ASP A 276 -31.46 -4.80 4.30
CA ASP A 276 -32.27 -3.85 3.52
C ASP A 276 -31.58 -3.37 2.24
N LYS A 277 -30.35 -3.81 1.99
CA LYS A 277 -29.55 -3.41 0.83
C LYS A 277 -29.37 -4.57 -0.13
N LEU A 278 -29.18 -4.22 -1.41
CA LEU A 278 -28.84 -5.19 -2.47
C LEU A 278 -27.56 -5.98 -2.16
N ILE A 279 -26.65 -5.35 -1.41
CA ILE A 279 -25.40 -5.98 -0.98
C ILE A 279 -25.65 -6.70 0.34
N ARG A 280 -25.46 -8.02 0.34
CA ARG A 280 -25.65 -8.87 1.53
C ARG A 280 -24.37 -9.05 2.33
N TYR A 281 -23.24 -9.15 1.64
CA TYR A 281 -21.94 -9.42 2.22
C TYR A 281 -20.90 -8.47 1.66
N VAL A 282 -19.92 -8.14 2.46
CA VAL A 282 -18.76 -7.32 2.08
C VAL A 282 -17.47 -8.00 2.51
N GLY A 283 -16.36 -7.52 1.98
CA GLY A 283 -15.03 -8.08 2.16
C GLY A 283 -14.37 -8.37 0.82
N ILE A 284 -13.38 -9.24 0.79
CA ILE A 284 -12.59 -9.54 -0.39
C ILE A 284 -13.21 -10.72 -1.16
N TYR A 285 -13.62 -10.43 -2.38
CA TYR A 285 -14.13 -11.43 -3.31
C TYR A 285 -13.01 -12.02 -4.17
N PRO A 286 -13.17 -13.23 -4.74
CA PRO A 286 -12.07 -13.93 -5.42
C PRO A 286 -11.34 -13.10 -6.47
N LYS A 287 -12.03 -12.36 -7.33
CA LYS A 287 -11.39 -11.53 -8.37
C LYS A 287 -10.66 -10.29 -7.82
N MET A 288 -10.92 -9.90 -6.57
CA MET A 288 -10.21 -8.79 -5.94
C MET A 288 -8.77 -9.17 -5.56
N TRP A 289 -8.47 -10.45 -5.37
CA TRP A 289 -7.15 -10.90 -4.94
C TRP A 289 -6.03 -10.48 -5.89
N ALA A 290 -6.26 -10.47 -7.19
CA ALA A 290 -5.27 -9.97 -8.13
C ALA A 290 -4.96 -8.47 -7.95
N LEU A 291 -5.93 -7.69 -7.45
CA LEU A 291 -5.79 -6.26 -7.17
C LEU A 291 -5.14 -5.98 -5.81
N THR A 292 -5.00 -6.98 -4.93
CA THR A 292 -4.24 -6.83 -3.68
C THR A 292 -2.74 -6.79 -3.91
N LYS A 293 -2.28 -7.28 -5.06
CA LYS A 293 -0.88 -7.22 -5.46
C LYS A 293 -0.52 -5.79 -5.86
N ARG A 294 0.32 -5.16 -5.09
CA ARG A 294 0.81 -3.81 -5.44
C ARG A 294 1.51 -3.79 -6.80
N SER A 295 2.21 -4.87 -7.16
CA SER A 295 2.81 -5.02 -8.48
C SER A 295 1.80 -4.95 -9.63
N THR A 296 0.53 -5.30 -9.43
CA THR A 296 -0.53 -5.15 -10.45
C THR A 296 -0.81 -3.68 -10.76
N LEU A 297 -0.79 -2.81 -9.74
CA LEU A 297 -1.09 -1.39 -9.90
C LEU A 297 0.16 -0.58 -10.29
N ARG A 298 1.35 -1.10 -10.03
CA ARG A 298 2.61 -0.45 -10.32
C ARG A 298 3.00 -0.66 -11.77
N LEU A 299 3.17 0.42 -12.49
CA LEU A 299 3.52 0.37 -13.92
C LEU A 299 5.03 0.36 -14.18
N GLY A 300 5.84 0.63 -13.15
CA GLY A 300 7.28 0.62 -13.21
C GLY A 300 7.93 1.94 -12.81
N THR A 301 9.24 2.00 -13.03
CA THR A 301 10.08 3.17 -12.74
C THR A 301 10.46 3.86 -14.03
N PHE A 302 10.29 5.18 -14.08
CA PHE A 302 10.45 6.00 -15.28
C PHE A 302 11.31 7.23 -15.02
N THR A 303 11.91 7.77 -16.07
CA THR A 303 12.43 9.13 -16.10
C THR A 303 11.44 10.03 -16.81
N ILE A 304 11.31 11.28 -16.37
CA ILE A 304 10.41 12.28 -16.93
C ILE A 304 11.27 13.46 -17.39
N GLN A 305 11.41 13.62 -18.68
CA GLN A 305 12.32 14.59 -19.30
C GLN A 305 11.56 15.69 -20.05
N ASP A 306 12.05 16.91 -19.95
CA ASP A 306 11.62 18.01 -20.82
C ASP A 306 12.00 17.74 -22.27
N PRO A 307 11.07 17.80 -23.24
CA PRO A 307 11.35 17.50 -24.64
C PRO A 307 12.28 18.51 -25.31
N GLU A 308 12.46 19.71 -24.76
CA GLU A 308 13.43 20.70 -25.22
C GLU A 308 14.84 20.45 -24.67
N GLY A 309 15.03 19.41 -23.86
CA GLY A 309 16.33 19.00 -23.32
C GLY A 309 16.83 19.87 -22.15
N ARG A 310 15.97 20.62 -21.50
CA ARG A 310 16.34 21.49 -20.36
C ARG A 310 16.61 20.71 -19.08
N GLY A 311 16.23 19.43 -19.00
CA GLY A 311 16.51 18.57 -17.87
C GLY A 311 15.41 17.56 -17.59
N TYR A 312 15.50 16.93 -16.43
CA TYR A 312 14.58 15.93 -15.92
C TYR A 312 13.74 16.51 -14.77
N LEU A 313 12.47 16.12 -14.73
CA LEU A 313 11.58 16.44 -13.62
C LEU A 313 12.20 15.92 -12.32
N THR A 314 12.33 16.79 -11.34
CA THR A 314 12.84 16.47 -10.00
C THR A 314 12.11 17.29 -8.93
N GLY A 315 12.27 16.89 -7.68
CA GLY A 315 11.76 17.58 -6.52
C GLY A 315 12.58 17.27 -5.28
N GLN A 316 12.49 18.12 -4.29
CA GLN A 316 13.11 17.91 -2.99
C GLN A 316 12.04 18.07 -1.90
N GLU A 317 12.16 17.29 -0.84
CA GLU A 317 11.29 17.43 0.32
C GLU A 317 11.43 18.85 0.91
N GLY A 318 10.29 19.45 1.24
CA GLY A 318 10.25 20.83 1.77
C GLY A 318 10.43 21.93 0.72
N SER A 319 10.77 21.59 -0.53
CA SER A 319 10.80 22.58 -1.61
C SER A 319 9.40 23.10 -1.92
N PRO A 320 9.24 24.42 -2.20
CA PRO A 320 7.94 24.98 -2.55
C PRO A 320 7.41 24.51 -3.92
N SER A 321 8.27 23.94 -4.77
CA SER A 321 7.91 23.46 -6.11
C SER A 321 8.83 22.36 -6.63
N LEU A 322 8.34 21.62 -7.60
CA LEU A 322 9.17 20.79 -8.48
C LEU A 322 10.03 21.68 -9.38
N THR A 323 11.16 21.12 -9.83
CA THR A 323 12.14 21.78 -10.72
C THR A 323 12.65 20.84 -11.80
N LEU A 324 13.61 21.29 -12.60
CA LEU A 324 14.37 20.45 -13.51
C LEU A 324 15.78 20.22 -12.96
N SER A 325 16.36 19.06 -13.27
CA SER A 325 17.72 18.67 -12.95
C SER A 325 18.44 18.15 -14.20
N ASP A 326 19.73 18.38 -14.31
CA ASP A 326 20.55 17.79 -15.37
C ASP A 326 20.67 16.26 -15.22
N ALA A 327 20.61 15.76 -13.98
CA ALA A 327 20.65 14.33 -13.69
C ALA A 327 19.25 13.72 -13.75
N PRO A 328 19.09 12.49 -14.30
CA PRO A 328 17.82 11.79 -14.31
C PRO A 328 17.34 11.51 -12.88
N CYS A 329 16.13 11.92 -12.56
CA CYS A 329 15.40 11.49 -11.39
C CYS A 329 14.48 10.31 -11.78
N ARG A 330 14.42 9.29 -10.92
CA ARG A 330 13.57 8.11 -11.12
C ARG A 330 12.22 8.31 -10.44
N TRP A 331 11.16 8.04 -11.19
CA TRP A 331 9.78 8.17 -10.73
C TRP A 331 9.07 6.83 -10.82
N ASN A 332 8.52 6.40 -9.73
CA ASN A 332 7.59 5.29 -9.72
C ASN A 332 6.21 5.80 -10.14
N ILE A 333 5.61 5.13 -11.12
CA ILE A 333 4.27 5.46 -11.61
C ILE A 333 3.34 4.30 -11.25
N GLN A 334 2.29 4.61 -10.50
CA GLN A 334 1.29 3.68 -10.05
C GLN A 334 -0.08 4.10 -10.58
N TYR A 335 -0.88 3.12 -11.00
CA TYR A 335 -2.28 3.34 -11.35
C TYR A 335 -3.15 3.38 -10.09
N SER A 336 -4.08 4.34 -10.01
CA SER A 336 -4.98 4.52 -8.87
C SER A 336 -6.47 4.44 -9.24
N GLY A 337 -6.79 3.91 -10.42
CA GLY A 337 -8.16 3.74 -10.91
C GLY A 337 -8.68 4.95 -11.71
N ALA A 338 -9.70 4.71 -12.54
CA ALA A 338 -10.39 5.74 -13.32
C ALA A 338 -9.46 6.63 -14.19
N GLY A 339 -8.42 6.04 -14.79
CA GLY A 339 -7.45 6.76 -15.61
C GLY A 339 -6.53 7.70 -14.83
N ARG A 340 -6.34 7.47 -13.54
CA ARG A 340 -5.51 8.29 -12.64
C ARG A 340 -4.22 7.58 -12.28
N PHE A 341 -3.16 8.36 -12.13
CA PHE A 341 -1.82 7.89 -11.79
C PHE A 341 -1.25 8.67 -10.61
N ILE A 342 -0.49 7.98 -9.79
CA ILE A 342 0.32 8.55 -8.72
C ILE A 342 1.77 8.51 -9.18
N LEU A 343 2.50 9.60 -8.96
CA LEU A 343 3.90 9.72 -9.31
C LEU A 343 4.69 10.04 -8.04
N SER A 344 5.62 9.13 -7.69
CA SER A 344 6.45 9.23 -6.49
C SER A 344 7.93 9.12 -6.87
N PRO A 345 8.85 9.93 -6.32
CA PRO A 345 10.27 9.71 -6.54
C PRO A 345 10.69 8.37 -5.94
N SER A 346 11.55 7.63 -6.65
CA SER A 346 11.98 6.30 -6.19
C SER A 346 12.88 6.35 -4.93
N ASP A 347 13.54 7.48 -4.72
CA ASP A 347 14.46 7.73 -3.59
C ASP A 347 13.81 8.45 -2.40
N MET A 348 12.53 8.82 -2.52
CA MET A 348 11.76 9.48 -1.45
C MET A 348 10.42 8.76 -1.24
N PRO A 349 10.43 7.63 -0.54
CA PRO A 349 9.22 6.87 -0.26
C PRO A 349 8.22 7.70 0.54
N GLY A 350 6.95 7.53 0.26
CA GLY A 350 5.88 8.27 0.91
C GLY A 350 5.71 9.73 0.45
N MET A 351 6.52 10.18 -0.53
CA MET A 351 6.35 11.49 -1.17
C MET A 351 5.68 11.33 -2.53
N ARG A 352 4.81 12.26 -2.87
CA ARG A 352 4.06 12.26 -4.14
C ARG A 352 4.09 13.63 -4.79
N ILE A 353 3.94 13.66 -6.12
CA ILE A 353 3.63 14.92 -6.79
C ILE A 353 2.27 15.40 -6.30
N ASP A 354 2.25 16.60 -5.74
CA ASP A 354 1.10 17.21 -5.07
C ASP A 354 0.80 18.59 -5.64
N LEU A 355 -0.48 18.86 -5.77
CA LEU A 355 -0.99 20.16 -6.17
C LEU A 355 -1.19 21.04 -4.92
N SER A 356 -0.38 22.07 -4.78
CA SER A 356 -0.39 22.95 -3.59
C SER A 356 -1.80 23.40 -3.21
N ASN A 357 -2.16 23.20 -1.95
CA ASN A 357 -3.49 23.52 -1.39
C ASN A 357 -4.66 22.87 -2.13
N ALA A 358 -4.44 21.77 -2.83
CA ALA A 358 -5.44 21.10 -3.67
C ALA A 358 -6.16 22.05 -4.65
N SER A 359 -5.49 23.11 -5.10
CA SER A 359 -6.10 24.18 -5.93
C SER A 359 -5.74 24.02 -7.40
N ASP A 360 -6.74 23.74 -8.23
CA ASP A 360 -6.62 23.69 -9.68
C ASP A 360 -6.67 25.10 -10.30
N SER A 361 -5.80 26.00 -9.83
CA SER A 361 -5.70 27.38 -10.30
C SER A 361 -4.56 27.55 -11.29
N GLU A 362 -4.73 28.46 -12.27
CA GLU A 362 -3.66 28.82 -13.21
C GLU A 362 -2.47 29.42 -12.45
N GLY A 363 -1.27 28.93 -12.72
CA GLY A 363 -0.04 29.36 -12.06
C GLY A 363 0.19 28.79 -10.66
N ASN A 364 -0.67 27.86 -10.21
CA ASN A 364 -0.44 27.20 -8.92
C ASN A 364 0.83 26.32 -8.97
N THR A 365 1.53 26.22 -7.86
CA THR A 365 2.75 25.41 -7.74
C THR A 365 2.45 23.94 -7.60
N VAL A 366 3.33 23.13 -8.13
CA VAL A 366 3.35 21.68 -7.99
C VAL A 366 4.60 21.31 -7.21
N LYS A 367 4.46 20.52 -6.15
CA LYS A 367 5.54 20.18 -5.21
C LYS A 367 5.56 18.70 -4.87
N LEU A 368 6.54 18.26 -4.09
CA LEU A 368 6.47 17.00 -3.37
C LEU A 368 5.78 17.23 -2.02
N TRP A 369 4.91 16.30 -1.68
CA TRP A 369 4.24 16.29 -0.39
C TRP A 369 4.04 14.86 0.10
N LYS A 370 3.96 14.70 1.43
CA LYS A 370 3.62 13.41 2.03
C LYS A 370 2.31 12.87 1.47
N ASP A 371 2.20 11.58 1.38
CA ASP A 371 0.92 10.92 1.14
C ASP A 371 -0.06 11.33 2.26
N THR A 372 -1.12 12.01 1.88
CA THR A 372 -2.14 12.51 2.80
C THR A 372 -3.45 11.73 2.69
N GLY A 373 -3.50 10.71 1.83
CA GLY A 373 -4.76 10.06 1.48
C GLY A 373 -5.72 10.96 0.70
N TYR A 374 -5.35 12.19 0.37
CA TYR A 374 -6.16 13.10 -0.45
C TYR A 374 -5.86 12.87 -1.93
N PHE A 375 -6.57 11.93 -2.51
CA PHE A 375 -6.26 11.35 -3.81
C PHE A 375 -6.31 12.35 -4.98
N ASP A 376 -7.21 13.34 -4.97
CA ASP A 376 -7.37 14.23 -6.12
C ASP A 376 -6.20 15.21 -6.30
N ALA A 377 -5.62 15.73 -5.22
CA ALA A 377 -4.47 16.63 -5.29
C ALA A 377 -3.16 15.91 -5.66
N GLN A 378 -3.09 14.60 -5.41
CA GLN A 378 -1.93 13.75 -5.65
C GLN A 378 -2.14 12.77 -6.80
N SER A 379 -3.24 12.92 -7.54
CA SER A 379 -3.59 12.09 -8.67
C SER A 379 -3.52 12.86 -9.98
N TRP A 380 -3.01 12.22 -11.03
CA TRP A 380 -2.72 12.85 -12.30
C TRP A 380 -3.22 12.01 -13.47
N LYS A 381 -3.55 12.65 -14.57
CA LYS A 381 -3.82 12.00 -15.85
C LYS A 381 -2.59 12.11 -16.74
N LEU A 382 -2.22 11.03 -17.41
CA LEU A 382 -1.13 11.00 -18.37
C LEU A 382 -1.70 10.99 -19.78
N ALA A 383 -1.88 12.18 -20.35
CA ALA A 383 -2.44 12.34 -21.70
C ALA A 383 -1.31 12.39 -22.74
N CYS A 384 -1.20 11.34 -23.55
CA CYS A 384 -0.17 11.22 -24.57
C CYS A 384 -0.61 11.92 -25.86
N ASP A 385 0.29 12.58 -26.58
CA ASP A 385 0.03 13.17 -27.91
C ASP A 385 0.45 12.23 -29.06
N SER A 386 0.25 12.68 -30.31
CA SER A 386 0.60 11.89 -31.51
C SER A 386 2.11 11.65 -31.68
N ASN A 387 2.95 12.36 -30.95
CA ASN A 387 4.41 12.25 -31.02
C ASN A 387 4.97 11.39 -29.85
N GLY A 388 4.11 10.82 -29.02
CA GLY A 388 4.52 10.02 -27.86
C GLY A 388 4.91 10.85 -26.65
N ASN A 389 4.65 12.16 -26.63
CA ASN A 389 4.88 13.00 -25.47
C ASN A 389 3.63 13.05 -24.59
N TYR A 390 3.83 13.15 -23.29
CA TYR A 390 2.76 13.14 -22.29
C TYR A 390 2.51 14.53 -21.71
N GLN A 391 1.27 14.81 -21.39
CA GLN A 391 0.89 15.89 -20.49
C GLN A 391 0.52 15.27 -19.14
N ILE A 392 1.12 15.74 -18.05
CA ILE A 392 0.76 15.36 -16.68
C ILE A 392 -0.31 16.34 -16.22
N GLN A 393 -1.58 15.93 -16.35
CA GLN A 393 -2.75 16.79 -16.15
C GLN A 393 -3.39 16.54 -14.79
N THR A 394 -4.00 17.57 -14.20
CA THR A 394 -4.82 17.43 -13.00
C THR A 394 -6.07 16.61 -13.27
N VAL A 395 -6.61 15.97 -12.23
CA VAL A 395 -7.87 15.21 -12.29
C VAL A 395 -9.11 16.09 -12.10
N PHE A 396 -8.96 17.38 -11.75
CA PHE A 396 -10.06 18.32 -11.49
C PHE A 396 -10.84 18.76 -12.74
N GLY A 397 -10.49 18.26 -13.90
CA GLY A 397 -11.26 18.47 -15.14
C GLY A 397 -10.96 19.78 -15.88
N SER A 398 -10.08 20.63 -15.39
CA SER A 398 -9.68 21.88 -16.08
C SER A 398 -8.82 21.66 -17.34
N GLY A 399 -8.20 20.46 -17.46
CA GLY A 399 -7.21 20.17 -18.50
C GLY A 399 -5.88 20.90 -18.31
N ARG A 400 -5.63 21.46 -17.11
CA ARG A 400 -4.32 22.02 -16.76
C ARG A 400 -3.30 20.93 -16.56
N ALA A 401 -2.05 21.22 -16.94
CA ALA A 401 -0.95 20.28 -16.84
C ALA A 401 0.27 20.95 -16.18
N ILE A 402 1.16 20.12 -15.67
CA ILE A 402 2.47 20.58 -15.18
C ILE A 402 3.25 21.18 -16.34
N MET A 403 3.71 22.40 -16.15
CA MET A 403 4.39 23.22 -17.15
C MET A 403 5.75 23.67 -16.66
N VAL A 404 6.75 23.59 -17.55
CA VAL A 404 8.03 24.27 -17.37
C VAL A 404 7.86 25.70 -17.89
N PRO A 405 7.97 26.74 -17.04
CA PRO A 405 7.85 28.14 -17.50
C PRO A 405 9.04 28.51 -18.40
N LYS A 406 8.91 29.60 -19.15
CA LYS A 406 10.01 30.14 -19.96
C LYS A 406 11.09 30.79 -19.10
N GLU A 407 10.71 31.35 -17.99
CA GLU A 407 11.58 32.02 -17.04
C GLU A 407 11.32 31.46 -15.62
N GLY A 408 12.40 31.23 -14.88
CA GLY A 408 12.36 30.64 -13.55
C GLY A 408 12.35 29.10 -13.58
N ASP A 409 12.67 28.50 -12.44
CA ASP A 409 12.90 27.07 -12.29
C ASP A 409 11.71 26.31 -11.70
N ALA A 410 10.75 27.03 -11.08
CA ALA A 410 9.60 26.44 -10.42
C ALA A 410 8.56 25.96 -11.45
N LEU A 411 8.17 24.69 -11.36
CA LEU A 411 7.13 24.12 -12.21
C LEU A 411 5.75 24.55 -11.72
N LEU A 412 4.93 24.95 -12.66
CA LEU A 412 3.60 25.52 -12.43
C LEU A 412 2.52 24.70 -13.13
N LEU A 413 1.31 24.82 -12.62
CA LEU A 413 0.12 24.32 -13.29
C LEU A 413 -0.39 25.32 -14.31
N SER A 414 -0.59 24.91 -15.56
CA SER A 414 -1.10 25.81 -16.60
C SER A 414 -2.04 25.15 -17.60
N GLY A 415 -3.11 25.85 -17.96
CA GLY A 415 -4.01 25.51 -19.06
C GLY A 415 -3.68 26.23 -20.36
N ARG A 416 -3.11 27.43 -20.31
CA ARG A 416 -2.90 28.31 -21.46
C ARG A 416 -1.56 29.03 -21.50
N GLY A 417 -0.66 28.72 -20.60
CA GLY A 417 0.61 29.43 -20.41
C GLY A 417 1.58 29.32 -21.60
N ARG A 418 2.54 30.26 -21.65
CA ARG A 418 3.66 30.27 -22.57
C ARG A 418 4.79 29.40 -22.03
N GLY A 419 4.62 28.06 -22.05
CA GLY A 419 5.60 27.12 -21.56
C GLY A 419 5.40 25.73 -22.15
N VAL A 420 6.33 24.84 -21.88
CA VAL A 420 6.25 23.46 -22.34
C VAL A 420 5.45 22.66 -21.30
N ARG A 421 4.35 22.08 -21.75
CA ARG A 421 3.47 21.20 -20.95
C ARG A 421 3.57 19.74 -21.37
N LYS A 422 4.62 19.40 -22.07
CA LYS A 422 4.84 18.06 -22.60
C LYS A 422 6.07 17.46 -21.96
N TRP A 423 6.05 16.16 -21.80
CA TRP A 423 7.10 15.41 -21.15
C TRP A 423 7.41 14.15 -21.94
N ILE A 424 8.65 13.78 -22.01
CA ILE A 424 9.09 12.47 -22.48
C ILE A 424 9.15 11.57 -21.26
N ILE A 425 8.32 10.53 -21.20
CA ILE A 425 8.32 9.54 -20.11
C ILE A 425 8.89 8.24 -20.67
N LYS A 426 10.00 7.77 -20.11
CA LYS A 426 10.69 6.55 -20.53
C LYS A 426 11.01 5.65 -19.34
N PRO A 427 11.00 4.31 -19.53
CA PRO A 427 11.51 3.40 -18.50
C PRO A 427 12.92 3.81 -18.06
N ALA A 428 13.17 3.80 -16.73
CA ALA A 428 14.45 4.26 -16.17
C ALA A 428 15.61 3.31 -16.49
N ASP A 429 15.33 2.02 -16.67
CA ASP A 429 16.33 0.97 -16.88
C ASP A 429 16.53 0.59 -18.36
N GLY A 430 16.03 1.41 -19.27
CA GLY A 430 16.31 1.29 -20.72
C GLY A 430 15.79 0.02 -21.40
N LYS A 431 14.76 -0.64 -20.82
CA LYS A 431 14.11 -1.81 -21.42
C LYS A 431 12.82 -1.47 -22.15
#